data_fcfaf9c7a902530e6244aadd33fe0079
#
_entry.id   fcfaf9c7a902530e6244aadd33fe0079
#
_cell.length_a   1.000
_cell.length_b   1.000
_cell.length_c   1.000
_cell.angle_alpha   90.00
_cell.angle_beta   90.00
_cell.angle_gamma   90.00
#
_symmetry.space_group_name_H-M   'P 1'
#
loop_
_entity.id
_entity.type
_entity.pdbx_description
1 polymer ?
#
loop_
_entity_poly.entity_id
_entity_poly.type
_entity_poly.pdbx_seq_one_letter_code
_entity_poly.pdbx_strand_id
1 'polypeptide(L)' 'MTTPNPLLTFTESEFTKGVFRAETKFGTVTLVGADRDDKFSIFDPNGMSVDVGERRPFIDAVNRATFIFGG' A
#
# COMPACT_ATOMS: atom_id res chain seq x y z
N MET A 1 -27.47 -0.44 -4.70
CA MET A 1 -26.31 -1.23 -4.29
C MET A 1 -25.04 -0.40 -4.48
N THR A 2 -24.21 -0.34 -3.47
CA THR A 2 -23.01 0.48 -3.53
C THR A 2 -21.91 -0.27 -4.25
N THR A 3 -21.31 0.35 -5.28
CA THR A 3 -20.17 -0.23 -5.96
C THR A 3 -18.92 -0.01 -5.09
N PRO A 4 -18.17 -1.06 -4.77
CA PRO A 4 -16.95 -0.87 -4.00
C PRO A 4 -15.93 -0.06 -4.80
N ASN A 5 -15.11 0.71 -4.10
CA ASN A 5 -14.04 1.45 -4.75
C ASN A 5 -13.06 0.48 -5.41
N PRO A 6 -12.58 0.80 -6.62
CA PRO A 6 -11.58 -0.04 -7.24
C PRO A 6 -10.32 -0.06 -6.41
N LEU A 7 -9.62 -1.19 -6.42
CA LEU A 7 -8.34 -1.31 -5.73
C LEU A 7 -7.35 -0.31 -6.31
N LEU A 8 -6.52 0.24 -5.44
CA LEU A 8 -5.42 1.09 -5.88
C LEU A 8 -4.45 0.26 -6.72
N THR A 9 -3.89 0.88 -7.75
CA THR A 9 -2.92 0.22 -8.62
C THR A 9 -1.51 0.51 -8.09
N PHE A 10 -0.87 -0.52 -7.56
CA PHE A 10 0.50 -0.40 -7.07
C PHE A 10 1.48 -0.88 -8.13
N THR A 11 2.51 -0.09 -8.36
CA THR A 11 3.56 -0.39 -9.32
C THR A 11 4.87 -0.55 -8.57
N GLU A 12 5.59 -1.65 -8.85
CA GLU A 12 6.88 -1.89 -8.22
C GLU A 12 7.91 -0.86 -8.68
N SER A 13 8.72 -0.38 -7.72
CA SER A 13 9.79 0.54 -8.03
C SER A 13 10.85 -0.13 -8.92
N GLU A 14 11.33 0.59 -9.94
CA GLU A 14 12.41 0.10 -10.80
C GLU A 14 13.74 0.06 -10.06
N PHE A 15 13.86 0.85 -9.01
CA PHE A 15 15.13 1.03 -8.31
C PHE A 15 15.27 0.17 -7.06
N THR A 16 14.14 -0.25 -6.48
CA THR A 16 14.16 -0.98 -5.21
C THR A 16 13.12 -2.09 -5.25
N LYS A 17 13.55 -3.33 -5.16
CA LYS A 17 12.63 -4.47 -5.10
C LYS A 17 11.84 -4.44 -3.79
N GLY A 18 10.60 -4.88 -3.86
CA GLY A 18 9.75 -4.95 -2.69
C GLY A 18 9.14 -3.62 -2.29
N VAL A 19 9.33 -2.59 -3.08
CA VAL A 19 8.71 -1.28 -2.84
C VAL A 19 7.71 -1.02 -3.94
N PHE A 20 6.45 -0.84 -3.56
CA PHE A 20 5.35 -0.58 -4.49
C PHE A 20 4.72 0.76 -4.16
N ARG A 21 4.31 1.51 -5.16
CA ARG A 21 3.71 2.83 -5.00
C ARG A 21 2.42 2.94 -5.77
N ALA A 22 1.48 3.70 -5.21
CA ALA A 22 0.23 4.03 -5.88
C ALA A 22 -0.09 5.49 -5.65
N GLU A 23 -0.54 6.15 -6.71
CA GLU A 23 -0.99 7.54 -6.60
C GLU A 23 -2.42 7.57 -6.10
N THR A 24 -2.68 8.42 -5.11
CA THR A 24 -4.02 8.64 -4.57
C THR A 24 -4.31 10.13 -4.52
N LYS A 25 -5.56 10.47 -4.23
CA LYS A 25 -5.92 11.88 -4.07
C LYS A 25 -5.23 12.54 -2.87
N PHE A 26 -4.68 11.74 -1.96
CA PHE A 26 -3.94 12.23 -0.79
C PHE A 26 -2.43 12.29 -1.05
N GLY A 27 -1.97 11.75 -2.18
CA GLY A 27 -0.56 11.68 -2.53
C GLY A 27 -0.12 10.23 -2.78
N THR A 28 1.17 9.98 -2.76
CA THR A 28 1.73 8.67 -3.07
C THR A 28 1.74 7.78 -1.83
N VAL A 29 1.04 6.65 -1.90
CA VAL A 29 1.04 5.63 -0.86
C VAL A 29 2.07 4.57 -1.23
N THR A 30 2.86 4.13 -0.27
CA THR A 30 3.95 3.19 -0.51
C THR A 30 3.74 1.91 0.30
N LEU A 31 3.96 0.77 -0.36
CA LEU A 31 4.05 -0.53 0.31
C LEU A 31 5.50 -0.96 0.31
N VAL A 32 6.03 -1.32 1.48
CA VAL A 32 7.41 -1.77 1.60
C VAL A 32 7.42 -3.19 2.16
N GLY A 33 7.98 -4.12 1.40
CA GLY A 33 8.09 -5.50 1.80
C GLY A 33 9.53 -5.87 2.13
N ALA A 34 9.69 -6.84 3.03
CA ALA A 34 10.99 -7.43 3.29
C ALA A 34 11.10 -8.74 2.51
N ASP A 35 12.32 -9.13 2.15
CA ASP A 35 12.57 -10.32 1.34
C ASP A 35 12.18 -11.64 2.02
N ARG A 36 11.84 -11.61 3.31
CA ARG A 36 11.72 -12.83 4.10
C ARG A 36 10.34 -13.45 4.11
N ASP A 37 9.27 -12.67 4.00
CA ASP A 37 7.96 -13.17 4.40
C ASP A 37 6.80 -12.68 3.56
N ASP A 38 7.02 -12.09 2.42
CA ASP A 38 5.97 -11.60 1.51
C ASP A 38 4.93 -10.70 2.20
N LYS A 39 5.33 -10.06 3.30
CA LYS A 39 4.46 -9.13 4.03
C LYS A 39 4.94 -7.70 3.83
N PHE A 40 3.99 -6.79 3.83
CA PHE A 40 4.25 -5.39 3.47
C PHE A 40 3.75 -4.45 4.55
N SER A 41 4.53 -3.40 4.78
CA SER A 41 4.12 -2.27 5.60
C SER A 41 3.55 -1.19 4.68
N ILE A 42 2.55 -0.46 5.17
CA ILE A 42 1.92 0.61 4.40
C ILE A 42 2.44 1.94 4.94
N PHE A 43 2.89 2.82 4.03
CA PHE A 43 3.33 4.17 4.39
C PHE A 43 2.44 5.19 3.69
N ASP A 44 2.02 6.20 4.45
CA ASP A 44 1.20 7.27 3.90
C ASP A 44 2.05 8.26 3.08
N PRO A 45 1.41 9.24 2.41
CA PRO A 45 2.17 10.21 1.60
C PRO A 45 3.17 11.06 2.41
N ASN A 46 3.02 11.11 3.72
CA ASN A 46 3.97 11.82 4.59
C ASN A 46 5.12 10.93 5.04
N GLY A 47 5.11 9.65 4.65
CA GLY A 47 6.16 8.72 5.05
C GLY A 47 5.94 8.06 6.40
N MET A 48 4.77 8.24 7.00
CA MET A 48 4.43 7.63 8.28
C MET A 48 3.84 6.24 8.08
N SER A 49 4.22 5.31 8.95
CA SER A 49 3.67 3.96 8.90
C SER A 49 2.19 3.96 9.28
N VAL A 50 1.38 3.40 8.40
CA VAL A 50 -0.03 3.16 8.67
C VAL A 50 -0.14 1.85 9.46
N ASP A 51 -1.05 1.80 10.44
CA ASP A 51 -1.22 0.61 11.29
C ASP A 51 0.11 0.19 11.94
N VAL A 52 0.71 1.06 12.69
CA VAL A 52 2.05 0.99 13.27
C VAL A 52 2.55 -0.44 13.53
N GLY A 53 3.60 -0.85 12.82
CA GLY A 53 4.22 -2.16 13.02
C GLY A 53 3.48 -3.33 12.40
N GLU A 54 2.29 -3.12 11.85
CA GLU A 54 1.53 -4.17 11.18
C GLU A 54 2.13 -4.44 9.81
N ARG A 55 2.27 -5.72 9.50
CA ARG A 55 2.71 -6.17 8.18
C ARG A 55 1.69 -7.15 7.66
N ARG A 56 1.34 -7.03 6.38
CA ARG A 56 0.25 -7.79 5.77
C ARG A 56 0.69 -8.42 4.46
N PRO A 57 0.12 -9.57 4.08
CA PRO A 57 0.32 -10.08 2.72
C PRO A 57 -0.04 -9.01 1.71
N PHE A 58 0.55 -9.08 0.52
CA PHE A 58 0.41 -8.02 -0.49
C PHE A 58 -1.06 -7.66 -0.76
N ILE A 59 -1.90 -8.65 -1.02
CA ILE A 59 -3.31 -8.37 -1.34
C ILE A 59 -4.03 -7.71 -0.16
N ASP A 60 -3.73 -8.10 1.07
CA ASP A 60 -4.32 -7.48 2.24
C ASP A 60 -3.82 -6.05 2.42
N ALA A 61 -2.54 -5.81 2.12
CA ALA A 61 -1.98 -4.46 2.17
C ALA A 61 -2.64 -3.56 1.13
N VAL A 62 -2.85 -4.07 -0.09
CA VAL A 62 -3.54 -3.32 -1.16
C VAL A 62 -4.97 -3.01 -0.73
N ASN A 63 -5.69 -3.99 -0.18
CA ASN A 63 -7.06 -3.78 0.29
C ASN A 63 -7.12 -2.73 1.41
N ARG A 64 -6.20 -2.82 2.36
CA ARG A 64 -6.16 -1.87 3.48
C ARG A 64 -5.84 -0.47 3.00
N ALA A 65 -4.85 -0.33 2.11
CA ALA A 65 -4.51 0.97 1.55
C ALA A 65 -5.68 1.55 0.75
N THR A 66 -6.37 0.73 -0.01
CA THR A 66 -7.55 1.17 -0.76
C THR A 66 -8.65 1.65 0.18
N PHE A 67 -8.86 0.93 1.28
CA PHE A 67 -9.86 1.33 2.27
C PHE A 67 -9.56 2.70 2.87
N ILE A 68 -8.28 2.97 3.16
CA ILE A 68 -7.88 4.23 3.79
C ILE A 68 -7.78 5.37 2.79
N PHE A 69 -7.18 5.12 1.62
CA PHE A 69 -6.81 6.17 0.67
C PHE A 69 -7.60 6.15 -0.63
N GLY A 70 -8.36 5.12 -0.89
CA GLY A 70 -9.03 4.93 -2.16
C GLY A 70 -10.36 5.68 -2.30
N GLY A 71 -10.79 6.29 -1.25
CA GLY A 71 -12.04 7.04 -1.26
C GLY A 71 -11.87 8.44 -1.81
#